data_db7f57b3a5573e7589dbac4b18e5ac0a
#
_entry.id   db7f57b3a5573e7589dbac4b18e5ac0a
#
_cell.length_a   1.000
_cell.length_b   1.000
_cell.length_c   1.000
_cell.angle_alpha   90.00
_cell.angle_beta   90.00
_cell.angle_gamma   90.00
#
_symmetry.space_group_name_H-M   'P 1'
#
loop_
_entity.id
_entity.type
_entity.pdbx_description
1 polymer ?
#
loop_
_entity_poly.entity_id
_entity_poly.type
_entity_poly.pdbx_seq_one_letter_code
_entity_poly.pdbx_strand_id
1 'polypeptide(L)'
;ALARHRPGSQVPGEQLLRAARAVIEREQKEALEYGGTFGPLPLRDAIAERSSRIEGIPLTRDNVIIASGSAHAIGMVCETLLDPGDVVMVESPNFPGSMRTIRSFGATQVAIPMDEQGMRCDILEDELQKLADQGKRAKFIYCIPTHQNPAGCTLQLDRREKLLELARRFNTFVLEDDAYGELWFEQTPPPSVFALSNGDHGIKVSSFSKIIATGLRMGWIMGPPALISRVAALRYDMGSSPFLGRVIAEMMRNGDLDRHIENLRGIYLRKLERVEDALARYTAPYAIYTRPLGGFFLWLQLRPGLNSRDVQMAANEKGVVVGQGPQFFADGNATNHIRLAFSYVAMEEIEEGIHRLGEAMAEVAARTAAK
;
A
#
# COMPACT_ATOMS: atom_id res chain seq x y z
N ALA A 1 5.25 16.53 10.46
CA ALA A 1 4.50 15.26 10.50
C ALA A 1 4.06 14.74 9.13
N LEU A 2 4.19 15.53 8.06
CA LEU A 2 3.74 15.19 6.69
C LEU A 2 4.48 14.03 5.99
N ALA A 3 5.50 13.44 6.59
CA ALA A 3 6.17 12.24 6.07
C ALA A 3 5.64 10.92 6.65
N ARG A 4 4.89 10.97 7.75
CA ARG A 4 4.42 9.76 8.42
C ARG A 4 3.24 9.12 7.68
N HIS A 5 3.33 7.84 7.39
CA HIS A 5 2.37 7.06 6.60
C HIS A 5 1.60 6.05 7.46
N ARG A 6 1.08 6.51 8.59
CA ARG A 6 0.27 5.69 9.52
C ARG A 6 -1.05 6.40 9.81
N PRO A 7 -2.10 5.66 10.23
CA PRO A 7 -3.30 6.28 10.76
C PRO A 7 -2.93 7.31 11.83
N GLY A 8 -3.63 8.42 11.85
CA GLY A 8 -3.46 9.45 12.88
C GLY A 8 -3.96 8.99 14.26
N SER A 9 -4.46 9.93 15.04
CA SER A 9 -5.04 9.67 16.38
C SER A 9 -6.35 8.89 16.36
N GLN A 10 -6.89 8.53 15.20
CA GLN A 10 -8.18 7.84 15.02
C GLN A 10 -8.06 6.32 15.15
N VAL A 11 -7.30 5.84 16.14
CA VAL A 11 -7.25 4.42 16.46
C VAL A 11 -8.56 4.04 17.19
N PRO A 12 -9.26 2.95 16.81
CA PRO A 12 -10.54 2.55 17.40
C PRO A 12 -10.33 1.84 18.76
N GLY A 13 -9.79 2.58 19.75
CA GLY A 13 -9.37 2.02 21.04
C GLY A 13 -10.52 1.37 21.82
N GLU A 14 -11.68 2.02 21.87
CA GLU A 14 -12.87 1.50 22.55
C GLU A 14 -13.40 0.22 21.89
N GLN A 15 -13.39 0.17 20.55
CA GLN A 15 -13.81 -1.00 19.78
C GLN A 15 -12.85 -2.17 20.00
N LEU A 16 -11.54 -1.90 19.99
CA LEU A 16 -10.51 -2.91 20.28
C LEU A 16 -10.65 -3.45 21.71
N LEU A 17 -10.90 -2.58 22.70
CA LEU A 17 -11.08 -2.99 24.09
C LEU A 17 -12.30 -3.90 24.27
N ARG A 18 -13.44 -3.51 23.66
CA ARG A 18 -14.66 -4.34 23.70
C ARG A 18 -14.45 -5.69 23.03
N ALA A 19 -13.83 -5.72 21.84
CA ALA A 19 -13.54 -6.94 21.12
C ALA A 19 -12.57 -7.86 21.89
N ALA A 20 -11.52 -7.28 22.49
CA ALA A 20 -10.57 -8.04 23.30
C ALA A 20 -11.23 -8.67 24.54
N ARG A 21 -12.08 -7.91 25.25
CA ARG A 21 -12.87 -8.43 26.38
C ARG A 21 -13.77 -9.58 25.93
N ALA A 22 -14.56 -9.40 24.87
CA ALA A 22 -15.47 -10.42 24.36
C ALA A 22 -14.75 -11.72 23.97
N VAL A 23 -13.56 -11.62 23.36
CA VAL A 23 -12.73 -12.78 23.00
C VAL A 23 -12.26 -13.51 24.25
N ILE A 24 -11.71 -12.82 25.25
CA ILE A 24 -11.21 -13.44 26.48
C ILE A 24 -12.35 -14.10 27.29
N GLU A 25 -13.50 -13.42 27.43
CA GLU A 25 -14.64 -13.95 28.17
C GLU A 25 -15.24 -15.20 27.49
N ARG A 26 -15.27 -15.25 26.16
CA ARG A 26 -15.85 -16.37 25.38
C ARG A 26 -14.90 -17.54 25.20
N GLU A 27 -13.62 -17.29 24.89
CA GLU A 27 -12.68 -18.29 24.39
C GLU A 27 -11.58 -18.63 25.39
N GLN A 28 -11.42 -17.82 26.46
CA GLN A 28 -10.50 -18.08 27.58
C GLN A 28 -9.08 -18.48 27.08
N LYS A 29 -8.61 -19.68 27.49
CA LYS A 29 -7.28 -20.20 27.16
C LYS A 29 -7.08 -20.42 25.64
N GLU A 30 -8.13 -20.81 24.93
CA GLU A 30 -8.05 -21.09 23.47
C GLU A 30 -7.67 -19.86 22.67
N ALA A 31 -8.02 -18.66 23.16
CA ALA A 31 -7.61 -17.40 22.54
C ALA A 31 -6.09 -17.17 22.61
N LEU A 32 -5.39 -17.84 23.52
CA LEU A 32 -3.96 -17.65 23.80
C LEU A 32 -3.09 -18.84 23.37
N GLU A 33 -3.68 -19.90 22.82
CA GLU A 33 -2.95 -21.02 22.26
C GLU A 33 -2.48 -20.74 20.83
N TYR A 34 -1.51 -21.48 20.32
CA TYR A 34 -1.01 -21.32 18.94
C TYR A 34 -2.12 -21.38 17.90
N GLY A 35 -2.11 -20.46 16.95
CA GLY A 35 -3.13 -20.33 15.89
C GLY A 35 -2.89 -21.19 14.65
N GLY A 36 -1.79 -21.95 14.63
CA GLY A 36 -1.37 -22.74 13.47
C GLY A 36 -0.75 -21.92 12.34
N THR A 37 -0.14 -22.61 11.39
CA THR A 37 0.67 -22.03 10.30
C THR A 37 -0.10 -21.05 9.43
N PHE A 38 -1.38 -21.34 9.12
CA PHE A 38 -2.22 -20.46 8.31
C PHE A 38 -2.72 -19.22 9.08
N GLY A 39 -2.65 -19.24 10.41
CA GLY A 39 -3.22 -18.23 11.30
C GLY A 39 -4.62 -18.59 11.82
N PRO A 40 -5.15 -17.76 12.75
CA PRO A 40 -6.40 -18.08 13.46
C PRO A 40 -7.59 -18.28 12.52
N LEU A 41 -8.27 -19.41 12.65
CA LEU A 41 -9.46 -19.74 11.84
C LEU A 41 -10.53 -18.64 11.84
N PRO A 42 -10.92 -18.05 13.01
CA PRO A 42 -11.94 -17.02 13.01
C PRO A 42 -11.58 -15.80 12.17
N LEU A 43 -10.29 -15.43 12.10
CA LEU A 43 -9.85 -14.31 11.27
C LEU A 43 -9.83 -14.67 9.77
N ARG A 44 -9.37 -15.85 9.42
CA ARG A 44 -9.37 -16.34 8.02
C ARG A 44 -10.79 -16.41 7.47
N ASP A 45 -11.74 -16.92 8.26
CA ASP A 45 -13.15 -16.98 7.88
C ASP A 45 -13.74 -15.57 7.69
N ALA A 46 -13.51 -14.67 8.65
CA ALA A 46 -14.00 -13.30 8.58
C ALA A 46 -13.41 -12.53 7.37
N ILE A 47 -12.12 -12.73 7.06
CA ILE A 47 -11.48 -12.14 5.87
C ILE A 47 -12.09 -12.73 4.60
N ALA A 48 -12.24 -14.05 4.50
CA ALA A 48 -12.79 -14.70 3.32
C ALA A 48 -14.24 -14.24 3.05
N GLU A 49 -15.09 -14.22 4.08
CA GLU A 49 -16.47 -13.76 3.97
C GLU A 49 -16.55 -12.31 3.55
N ARG A 50 -15.81 -11.42 4.23
CA ARG A 50 -15.81 -10.00 3.94
C ARG A 50 -15.25 -9.71 2.54
N SER A 51 -14.15 -10.38 2.17
CA SER A 51 -13.54 -10.21 0.85
C SER A 51 -14.44 -10.77 -0.26
N SER A 52 -15.13 -11.90 -0.05
CA SER A 52 -16.12 -12.39 -1.02
C SER A 52 -17.20 -11.36 -1.32
N ARG A 53 -17.69 -10.66 -0.28
CA ARG A 53 -18.69 -9.61 -0.44
C ARG A 53 -18.16 -8.39 -1.18
N ILE A 54 -16.93 -7.95 -0.86
CA ILE A 54 -16.31 -6.75 -1.45
C ILE A 54 -15.84 -7.00 -2.88
N GLU A 55 -15.20 -8.14 -3.12
CA GLU A 55 -14.59 -8.48 -4.42
C GLU A 55 -15.60 -9.09 -5.41
N GLY A 56 -16.75 -9.56 -4.92
CA GLY A 56 -17.78 -10.19 -5.75
C GLY A 56 -17.41 -11.59 -6.26
N ILE A 57 -16.44 -12.25 -5.65
CA ILE A 57 -16.00 -13.61 -6.00
C ILE A 57 -16.09 -14.56 -4.79
N PRO A 58 -16.35 -15.87 -4.99
CA PRO A 58 -16.42 -16.81 -3.90
C PRO A 58 -15.03 -17.09 -3.33
N LEU A 59 -14.83 -16.80 -2.05
CA LEU A 59 -13.61 -17.07 -1.31
C LEU A 59 -13.90 -17.90 -0.06
N THR A 60 -12.97 -18.77 0.30
CA THR A 60 -12.99 -19.54 1.52
C THR A 60 -11.73 -19.29 2.34
N ARG A 61 -11.68 -19.78 3.56
CA ARG A 61 -10.47 -19.74 4.39
C ARG A 61 -9.23 -20.30 3.68
N ASP A 62 -9.39 -21.19 2.72
CA ASP A 62 -8.28 -21.83 1.99
C ASP A 62 -7.62 -20.88 0.99
N ASN A 63 -8.29 -19.78 0.67
CA ASN A 63 -7.70 -18.66 -0.09
C ASN A 63 -6.88 -17.68 0.77
N VAL A 64 -6.84 -17.84 2.12
CA VAL A 64 -6.31 -16.82 3.03
C VAL A 64 -5.24 -17.40 3.96
N ILE A 65 -4.11 -16.72 4.07
CA ILE A 65 -3.10 -16.95 5.12
C ILE A 65 -2.77 -15.63 5.82
N ILE A 66 -2.68 -15.68 7.15
CA ILE A 66 -2.40 -14.50 7.98
C ILE A 66 -0.90 -14.27 8.09
N ALA A 67 -0.48 -13.01 8.01
CA ALA A 67 0.90 -12.57 8.09
C ALA A 67 1.08 -11.47 9.14
N SER A 68 2.32 -11.21 9.55
CA SER A 68 2.67 -10.15 10.49
C SER A 68 2.79 -8.77 9.80
N GLY A 69 1.72 -8.37 9.09
CA GLY A 69 1.61 -7.18 8.25
C GLY A 69 2.02 -7.42 6.79
N SER A 70 1.74 -6.44 5.90
CA SER A 70 1.97 -6.59 4.45
C SER A 70 3.44 -6.82 4.09
N ALA A 71 4.39 -6.21 4.79
CA ALA A 71 5.82 -6.45 4.52
C ALA A 71 6.23 -7.91 4.73
N HIS A 72 5.72 -8.56 5.79
CA HIS A 72 5.92 -9.98 6.00
C HIS A 72 5.18 -10.81 4.94
N ALA A 73 3.94 -10.44 4.60
CA ALA A 73 3.17 -11.09 3.55
C ALA A 73 3.91 -11.07 2.19
N ILE A 74 4.46 -9.92 1.79
CA ILE A 74 5.29 -9.80 0.58
C ILE A 74 6.54 -10.69 0.69
N GLY A 75 7.20 -10.71 1.86
CA GLY A 75 8.34 -11.59 2.12
C GLY A 75 7.99 -13.08 1.93
N MET A 76 6.86 -13.54 2.47
CA MET A 76 6.39 -14.92 2.30
C MET A 76 6.10 -15.28 0.84
N VAL A 77 5.54 -14.34 0.06
CA VAL A 77 5.35 -14.54 -1.39
C VAL A 77 6.70 -14.60 -2.10
N CYS A 78 7.64 -13.72 -1.77
CA CYS A 78 9.00 -13.74 -2.32
C CYS A 78 9.72 -15.05 -2.00
N GLU A 79 9.69 -15.51 -0.76
CA GLU A 79 10.28 -16.79 -0.33
C GLU A 79 9.71 -17.99 -1.09
N THR A 80 8.40 -17.91 -1.44
CA THR A 80 7.73 -18.98 -2.16
C THR A 80 8.04 -19.01 -3.66
N LEU A 81 8.25 -17.85 -4.28
CA LEU A 81 8.29 -17.72 -5.74
C LEU A 81 9.67 -17.37 -6.30
N LEU A 82 10.59 -16.82 -5.49
CA LEU A 82 11.85 -16.28 -5.96
C LEU A 82 13.03 -17.17 -5.60
N ASP A 83 13.92 -17.31 -6.58
CA ASP A 83 15.31 -17.72 -6.40
C ASP A 83 16.24 -16.52 -6.69
N PRO A 84 17.46 -16.47 -6.12
CA PRO A 84 18.42 -15.42 -6.44
C PRO A 84 18.70 -15.33 -7.95
N GLY A 85 18.60 -14.11 -8.50
CA GLY A 85 18.76 -13.85 -9.94
C GLY A 85 17.44 -13.83 -10.73
N ASP A 86 16.32 -14.21 -10.13
CA ASP A 86 15.00 -14.07 -10.76
C ASP A 86 14.63 -12.61 -11.02
N VAL A 87 13.75 -12.38 -12.00
CA VAL A 87 13.30 -11.06 -12.39
C VAL A 87 11.90 -10.78 -11.89
N VAL A 88 11.69 -9.57 -11.38
CA VAL A 88 10.40 -9.03 -10.94
C VAL A 88 10.15 -7.69 -11.62
N MET A 89 8.99 -7.50 -12.22
CA MET A 89 8.55 -6.20 -12.71
C MET A 89 7.98 -5.39 -11.55
N VAL A 90 8.34 -4.12 -11.41
CA VAL A 90 7.86 -3.23 -10.34
C VAL A 90 7.46 -1.88 -10.88
N GLU A 91 6.42 -1.26 -10.32
CA GLU A 91 6.08 0.14 -10.63
C GLU A 91 7.24 1.09 -10.28
N SER A 92 7.34 2.18 -11.01
CA SER A 92 8.29 3.26 -10.72
C SER A 92 7.63 4.63 -10.91
N PRO A 93 7.41 5.40 -9.82
CA PRO A 93 7.89 5.19 -8.44
C PRO A 93 7.15 4.09 -7.68
N ASN A 94 7.75 3.61 -6.57
CA ASN A 94 7.16 2.57 -5.73
C ASN A 94 7.52 2.73 -4.24
N PHE A 95 6.87 1.94 -3.38
CA PHE A 95 7.11 1.97 -1.94
C PHE A 95 8.50 1.37 -1.60
N PRO A 96 9.39 2.14 -0.95
CA PRO A 96 10.76 1.70 -0.67
C PRO A 96 10.85 0.42 0.17
N GLY A 97 9.86 0.20 1.05
CA GLY A 97 9.81 -0.99 1.90
C GLY A 97 9.65 -2.27 1.10
N SER A 98 8.70 -2.30 0.17
CA SER A 98 8.44 -3.46 -0.70
C SER A 98 9.59 -3.72 -1.66
N MET A 99 10.14 -2.66 -2.28
CA MET A 99 11.33 -2.77 -3.14
C MET A 99 12.52 -3.38 -2.39
N ARG A 100 12.74 -2.98 -1.14
CA ARG A 100 13.80 -3.55 -0.29
C ARG A 100 13.53 -5.01 0.03
N THR A 101 12.30 -5.35 0.39
CA THR A 101 11.91 -6.73 0.67
C THR A 101 12.17 -7.62 -0.55
N ILE A 102 11.69 -7.25 -1.73
CA ILE A 102 11.91 -8.03 -2.97
C ILE A 102 13.42 -8.18 -3.26
N ARG A 103 14.18 -7.10 -3.12
CA ARG A 103 15.64 -7.13 -3.36
C ARG A 103 16.38 -8.04 -2.38
N SER A 104 15.91 -8.16 -1.12
CA SER A 104 16.56 -9.01 -0.12
C SER A 104 16.52 -10.50 -0.45
N PHE A 105 15.63 -10.92 -1.35
CA PHE A 105 15.59 -12.29 -1.91
C PHE A 105 16.47 -12.48 -3.15
N GLY A 106 17.31 -11.50 -3.49
CA GLY A 106 18.25 -11.59 -4.61
C GLY A 106 17.61 -11.37 -5.98
N ALA A 107 16.36 -10.89 -6.05
CA ALA A 107 15.69 -10.64 -7.31
C ALA A 107 16.17 -9.35 -7.99
N THR A 108 16.25 -9.39 -9.31
CA THR A 108 16.45 -8.22 -10.17
C THR A 108 15.12 -7.51 -10.39
N GLN A 109 15.04 -6.24 -10.07
CA GLN A 109 13.84 -5.42 -10.26
C GLN A 109 13.95 -4.66 -11.58
N VAL A 110 12.97 -4.86 -12.47
CA VAL A 110 12.80 -4.07 -13.70
C VAL A 110 11.72 -3.02 -13.43
N ALA A 111 12.11 -1.76 -13.49
CA ALA A 111 11.24 -0.63 -13.19
C ALA A 111 10.35 -0.30 -14.39
N ILE A 112 9.03 -0.32 -14.19
CA ILE A 112 8.04 0.05 -15.19
C ILE A 112 7.51 1.44 -14.84
N PRO A 113 7.69 2.45 -15.70
CA PRO A 113 7.22 3.80 -15.42
C PRO A 113 5.70 3.88 -15.31
N MET A 114 5.26 4.88 -14.56
CA MET A 114 3.86 5.20 -14.36
C MET A 114 3.52 6.55 -14.96
N ASP A 115 2.26 6.71 -15.30
CA ASP A 115 1.62 7.99 -15.59
C ASP A 115 0.45 8.26 -14.61
N GLU A 116 -0.39 9.23 -14.89
CA GLU A 116 -1.54 9.59 -14.04
C GLU A 116 -2.57 8.47 -13.88
N GLN A 117 -2.59 7.49 -14.78
CA GLN A 117 -3.48 6.32 -14.73
C GLN A 117 -2.83 5.08 -14.14
N GLY A 118 -1.60 5.19 -13.64
CA GLY A 118 -0.83 4.09 -13.03
C GLY A 118 0.22 3.49 -13.96
N MET A 119 0.54 2.21 -13.80
CA MET A 119 1.59 1.50 -14.55
C MET A 119 1.36 1.56 -16.06
N ARG A 120 2.40 1.88 -16.83
CA ARG A 120 2.43 1.86 -18.29
C ARG A 120 2.47 0.42 -18.80
N CYS A 121 1.29 -0.12 -19.12
CA CYS A 121 1.16 -1.51 -19.59
C CYS A 121 1.82 -1.78 -20.94
N ASP A 122 1.94 -0.78 -21.79
CA ASP A 122 2.68 -0.85 -23.05
C ASP A 122 4.18 -1.09 -22.82
N ILE A 123 4.79 -0.35 -21.90
CA ILE A 123 6.20 -0.54 -21.52
C ILE A 123 6.39 -1.87 -20.79
N LEU A 124 5.43 -2.26 -19.93
CA LEU A 124 5.45 -3.57 -19.29
C LEU A 124 5.46 -4.71 -20.32
N GLU A 125 4.62 -4.63 -21.37
CA GLU A 125 4.56 -5.62 -22.45
C GLU A 125 5.91 -5.73 -23.15
N ASP A 126 6.54 -4.60 -23.49
CA ASP A 126 7.86 -4.57 -24.12
C ASP A 126 8.94 -5.22 -23.25
N GLU A 127 8.96 -4.95 -21.93
CA GLU A 127 9.96 -5.52 -21.03
C GLU A 127 9.72 -7.03 -20.79
N LEU A 128 8.46 -7.47 -20.71
CA LEU A 128 8.12 -8.89 -20.63
C LEU A 128 8.51 -9.63 -21.91
N GLN A 129 8.31 -9.02 -23.10
CA GLN A 129 8.71 -9.59 -24.39
C GLN A 129 10.23 -9.71 -24.49
N LYS A 130 11.00 -8.68 -24.09
CA LYS A 130 12.46 -8.72 -24.04
C LYS A 130 13.00 -9.87 -23.16
N LEU A 131 12.33 -10.15 -22.03
CA LEU A 131 12.70 -11.29 -21.20
C LEU A 131 12.39 -12.62 -21.88
N ALA A 132 11.21 -12.72 -22.52
CA ALA A 132 10.80 -13.94 -23.23
C ALA A 132 11.75 -14.26 -24.38
N ASP A 133 12.20 -13.25 -25.15
CA ASP A 133 13.17 -13.41 -26.24
C ASP A 133 14.55 -13.91 -25.74
N GLN A 134 14.85 -13.70 -24.46
CA GLN A 134 16.04 -14.25 -23.78
C GLN A 134 15.81 -15.63 -23.15
N GLY A 135 14.63 -16.23 -23.34
CA GLY A 135 14.24 -17.49 -22.68
C GLY A 135 14.00 -17.36 -21.19
N LYS A 136 13.79 -16.15 -20.68
CA LYS A 136 13.52 -15.83 -19.27
C LYS A 136 12.07 -15.39 -19.09
N ARG A 137 11.62 -15.35 -17.83
CA ARG A 137 10.31 -14.78 -17.47
C ARG A 137 10.39 -14.00 -16.16
N ALA A 138 9.53 -13.02 -15.99
CA ALA A 138 9.32 -12.41 -14.69
C ALA A 138 8.55 -13.39 -13.79
N LYS A 139 8.93 -13.49 -12.52
CA LYS A 139 8.23 -14.34 -11.55
C LYS A 139 6.90 -13.75 -11.14
N PHE A 140 6.88 -12.44 -10.93
CA PHE A 140 5.65 -11.68 -10.73
C PHE A 140 5.82 -10.20 -11.13
N ILE A 141 4.69 -9.55 -11.29
CA ILE A 141 4.56 -8.10 -11.48
C ILE A 141 4.04 -7.55 -10.15
N TYR A 142 4.83 -6.74 -9.45
CA TYR A 142 4.43 -6.10 -8.21
C TYR A 142 3.83 -4.73 -8.48
N CYS A 143 2.62 -4.48 -7.99
CA CYS A 143 1.95 -3.20 -8.11
C CYS A 143 1.13 -2.85 -6.86
N ILE A 144 0.88 -1.54 -6.68
CA ILE A 144 -0.07 -0.97 -5.72
C ILE A 144 -1.20 -0.33 -6.54
N PRO A 145 -2.18 -1.10 -7.02
CA PRO A 145 -3.09 -0.62 -8.05
C PRO A 145 -4.13 0.38 -7.55
N THR A 146 -4.30 0.51 -6.24
CA THR A 146 -5.30 1.39 -5.65
C THR A 146 -4.64 2.33 -4.64
N HIS A 147 -4.79 3.66 -4.88
CA HIS A 147 -4.21 4.73 -4.04
C HIS A 147 -2.71 4.54 -3.82
N GLN A 148 -1.98 4.40 -4.90
CA GLN A 148 -0.57 4.03 -4.98
C GLN A 148 0.34 4.86 -4.06
N ASN A 149 1.30 4.22 -3.46
CA ASN A 149 2.33 4.88 -2.66
C ASN A 149 3.66 4.91 -3.41
N PRO A 150 4.15 6.10 -3.85
CA PRO A 150 3.83 7.44 -3.36
C PRO A 150 2.82 8.24 -4.20
N ALA A 151 2.45 7.78 -5.41
CA ALA A 151 1.82 8.62 -6.44
C ALA A 151 0.36 9.00 -6.13
N GLY A 152 -0.34 8.26 -5.25
CA GLY A 152 -1.76 8.49 -4.96
C GLY A 152 -2.72 8.11 -6.09
N CYS A 153 -2.20 7.71 -7.27
CA CYS A 153 -3.02 7.32 -8.41
C CYS A 153 -3.71 5.96 -8.19
N THR A 154 -4.73 5.70 -8.98
CA THR A 154 -5.44 4.42 -9.01
C THR A 154 -5.42 3.87 -10.43
N LEU A 155 -4.90 2.65 -10.59
CA LEU A 155 -4.86 1.93 -11.85
C LEU A 155 -6.28 1.69 -12.35
N GLN A 156 -6.60 2.19 -13.54
CA GLN A 156 -7.93 2.12 -14.12
C GLN A 156 -8.28 0.68 -14.58
N LEU A 157 -9.56 0.41 -14.78
CA LEU A 157 -10.06 -0.94 -15.07
C LEU A 157 -9.40 -1.56 -16.32
N ASP A 158 -9.34 -0.82 -17.42
CA ASP A 158 -8.73 -1.26 -18.68
C ASP A 158 -7.26 -1.67 -18.50
N ARG A 159 -6.52 -0.95 -17.68
CA ARG A 159 -5.13 -1.30 -17.36
C ARG A 159 -5.02 -2.50 -16.42
N ARG A 160 -5.96 -2.71 -15.48
CA ARG A 160 -6.01 -3.92 -14.66
C ARG A 160 -6.27 -5.16 -15.51
N GLU A 161 -7.19 -5.06 -16.48
CA GLU A 161 -7.48 -6.11 -17.43
C GLU A 161 -6.27 -6.41 -18.34
N LYS A 162 -5.61 -5.36 -18.87
CA LYS A 162 -4.38 -5.51 -19.66
C LYS A 162 -3.24 -6.14 -18.86
N LEU A 163 -3.09 -5.75 -17.59
CA LEU A 163 -2.09 -6.33 -16.70
C LEU A 163 -2.30 -7.85 -16.52
N LEU A 164 -3.54 -8.28 -16.37
CA LEU A 164 -3.88 -9.72 -16.28
C LEU A 164 -3.71 -10.46 -17.59
N GLU A 165 -4.07 -9.84 -18.73
CA GLU A 165 -3.80 -10.38 -20.05
C GLU A 165 -2.31 -10.67 -20.22
N LEU A 166 -1.45 -9.71 -19.87
CA LEU A 166 0.01 -9.85 -19.93
C LEU A 166 0.50 -10.93 -18.95
N ALA A 167 -0.03 -10.97 -17.73
CA ALA A 167 0.33 -11.98 -16.75
C ALA A 167 0.05 -13.41 -17.26
N ARG A 168 -1.10 -13.62 -17.89
CA ARG A 168 -1.46 -14.91 -18.49
C ARG A 168 -0.57 -15.25 -19.69
N ARG A 169 -0.38 -14.30 -20.60
CA ARG A 169 0.42 -14.47 -21.82
C ARG A 169 1.87 -14.83 -21.52
N PHE A 170 2.47 -14.20 -20.51
CA PHE A 170 3.87 -14.42 -20.13
C PHE A 170 4.04 -15.39 -18.96
N ASN A 171 2.97 -16.05 -18.53
CA ASN A 171 2.98 -17.02 -17.44
C ASN A 171 3.65 -16.48 -16.16
N THR A 172 3.20 -15.33 -15.70
CA THR A 172 3.66 -14.64 -14.49
C THR A 172 2.49 -14.37 -13.55
N PHE A 173 2.75 -14.05 -12.28
CA PHE A 173 1.73 -13.62 -11.33
C PHE A 173 1.67 -12.09 -11.27
N VAL A 174 0.51 -11.55 -10.87
CA VAL A 174 0.40 -10.19 -10.37
C VAL A 174 0.35 -10.24 -8.86
N LEU A 175 1.32 -9.62 -8.20
CA LEU A 175 1.33 -9.39 -6.75
C LEU A 175 0.77 -8.00 -6.48
N GLU A 176 -0.50 -7.95 -6.12
CA GLU A 176 -1.22 -6.74 -5.75
C GLU A 176 -1.02 -6.42 -4.27
N ASP A 177 -0.41 -5.28 -3.95
CA ASP A 177 -0.30 -4.76 -2.58
C ASP A 177 -1.45 -3.76 -2.34
N ASP A 178 -2.47 -4.21 -1.64
CA ASP A 178 -3.70 -3.45 -1.36
C ASP A 178 -3.76 -2.99 0.10
N ALA A 179 -2.82 -2.12 0.48
CA ALA A 179 -2.82 -1.53 1.81
C ALA A 179 -3.81 -0.36 1.97
N TYR A 180 -4.31 0.24 0.89
CA TYR A 180 -5.07 1.49 0.89
C TYR A 180 -6.43 1.39 0.20
N GLY A 181 -6.76 0.31 -0.47
CA GLY A 181 -7.93 0.19 -1.35
C GLY A 181 -9.27 0.51 -0.68
N GLU A 182 -9.36 0.29 0.62
CA GLU A 182 -10.57 0.61 1.39
C GLU A 182 -10.70 2.09 1.79
N LEU A 183 -9.66 2.92 1.56
CA LEU A 183 -9.63 4.33 1.94
C LEU A 183 -9.99 5.27 0.76
N TRP A 184 -10.96 4.91 -0.03
CA TRP A 184 -11.49 5.73 -1.12
C TRP A 184 -12.40 6.85 -0.58
N PHE A 185 -12.58 7.94 -1.35
CA PHE A 185 -13.34 9.11 -0.93
C PHE A 185 -14.74 9.17 -1.53
N GLU A 186 -14.86 9.48 -2.82
CA GLU A 186 -16.13 9.74 -3.47
C GLU A 186 -16.64 8.55 -4.30
N GLN A 187 -15.71 7.77 -4.85
CA GLN A 187 -16.03 6.66 -5.73
C GLN A 187 -15.28 5.40 -5.30
N THR A 188 -15.97 4.27 -5.34
CA THR A 188 -15.32 2.97 -5.15
C THR A 188 -14.31 2.73 -6.26
N PRO A 189 -13.10 2.25 -5.93
CA PRO A 189 -12.12 1.91 -6.95
C PRO A 189 -12.61 0.75 -7.84
N PRO A 190 -12.00 0.57 -9.02
CA PRO A 190 -12.26 -0.61 -9.85
C PRO A 190 -12.03 -1.91 -9.06
N PRO A 191 -12.65 -3.04 -9.45
CA PRO A 191 -12.39 -4.34 -8.85
C PRO A 191 -10.89 -4.64 -8.78
N SER A 192 -10.43 -5.30 -7.72
CA SER A 192 -9.02 -5.63 -7.56
C SER A 192 -8.52 -6.51 -8.71
N VAL A 193 -7.22 -6.47 -8.99
CA VAL A 193 -6.60 -7.37 -9.98
C VAL A 193 -6.82 -8.82 -9.58
N PHE A 194 -6.78 -9.11 -8.28
CA PHE A 194 -7.09 -10.42 -7.73
C PHE A 194 -8.53 -10.87 -8.06
N ALA A 195 -9.53 -9.99 -7.86
CA ALA A 195 -10.92 -10.30 -8.19
C ALA A 195 -11.11 -10.55 -9.70
N LEU A 196 -10.56 -9.67 -10.54
CA LEU A 196 -10.60 -9.81 -12.01
C LEU A 196 -9.90 -11.07 -12.50
N SER A 197 -8.91 -11.56 -11.77
CA SER A 197 -8.22 -12.81 -12.07
C SER A 197 -9.07 -14.05 -11.76
N ASN A 198 -10.10 -13.89 -10.95
CA ASN A 198 -10.89 -15.00 -10.40
C ASN A 198 -10.02 -16.05 -9.69
N GLY A 199 -8.95 -15.61 -9.02
CA GLY A 199 -7.99 -16.45 -8.33
C GLY A 199 -6.94 -17.12 -9.22
N ASP A 200 -6.88 -16.77 -10.52
CA ASP A 200 -5.84 -17.21 -11.46
C ASP A 200 -4.83 -16.08 -11.70
N HIS A 201 -3.54 -16.35 -11.63
CA HIS A 201 -2.44 -15.36 -11.80
C HIS A 201 -2.46 -14.15 -10.84
N GLY A 202 -3.45 -14.00 -9.96
CA GLY A 202 -3.56 -12.91 -9.00
C GLY A 202 -3.18 -13.36 -7.58
N ILE A 203 -2.35 -12.57 -6.91
CA ILE A 203 -2.04 -12.70 -5.48
C ILE A 203 -2.29 -11.32 -4.87
N LYS A 204 -3.12 -11.25 -3.82
CA LYS A 204 -3.41 -10.00 -3.13
C LYS A 204 -2.83 -10.02 -1.71
N VAL A 205 -2.07 -9.00 -1.38
CA VAL A 205 -1.56 -8.75 -0.04
C VAL A 205 -2.28 -7.54 0.54
N SER A 206 -2.76 -7.66 1.78
CA SER A 206 -3.45 -6.56 2.47
C SER A 206 -3.02 -6.47 3.93
N SER A 207 -3.41 -5.39 4.61
CA SER A 207 -3.00 -5.13 5.98
C SER A 207 -4.03 -4.31 6.76
N PHE A 208 -4.21 -4.63 8.04
CA PHE A 208 -4.98 -3.80 8.97
C PHE A 208 -4.24 -2.54 9.42
N SER A 209 -2.98 -2.37 9.02
CA SER A 209 -2.12 -1.25 9.46
C SER A 209 -2.66 0.13 9.10
N LYS A 210 -3.44 0.26 8.01
CA LYS A 210 -3.94 1.55 7.51
C LYS A 210 -5.40 1.79 7.85
N ILE A 211 -6.13 0.72 8.16
CA ILE A 211 -7.56 0.74 8.47
C ILE A 211 -7.88 0.49 9.95
N ILE A 212 -6.89 0.07 10.77
CA ILE A 212 -7.02 -0.01 12.23
C ILE A 212 -5.84 0.71 12.90
N ALA A 213 -4.67 0.06 12.96
CA ALA A 213 -3.48 0.62 13.58
C ALA A 213 -2.21 -0.08 13.11
N THR A 214 -1.13 0.69 12.91
CA THR A 214 0.16 0.16 12.44
C THR A 214 0.84 -0.78 13.45
N GLY A 215 0.58 -0.59 14.74
CA GLY A 215 1.15 -1.39 15.84
C GLY A 215 0.58 -2.80 15.97
N LEU A 216 -0.56 -3.11 15.35
CA LEU A 216 -1.17 -4.44 15.41
C LEU A 216 -0.35 -5.50 14.68
N ARG A 217 0.47 -5.11 13.73
CA ARG A 217 1.29 -6.03 12.93
C ARG A 217 0.50 -7.21 12.38
N MET A 218 -0.65 -6.94 11.76
CA MET A 218 -1.53 -7.95 11.19
C MET A 218 -1.85 -7.62 9.74
N GLY A 219 -1.71 -8.63 8.87
CA GLY A 219 -2.02 -8.58 7.44
C GLY A 219 -2.32 -9.97 6.93
N TRP A 220 -2.57 -10.10 5.64
CA TRP A 220 -2.90 -11.39 5.04
C TRP A 220 -2.52 -11.44 3.56
N ILE A 221 -2.41 -12.65 3.05
CA ILE A 221 -2.30 -12.96 1.62
C ILE A 221 -3.58 -13.65 1.18
N MET A 222 -4.11 -13.25 0.03
CA MET A 222 -5.15 -13.99 -0.70
C MET A 222 -4.58 -14.50 -2.02
N GLY A 223 -4.93 -15.74 -2.35
CA GLY A 223 -4.45 -16.38 -3.56
C GLY A 223 -5.15 -17.71 -3.83
N PRO A 224 -4.78 -18.42 -4.90
CA PRO A 224 -5.23 -19.78 -5.15
C PRO A 224 -4.90 -20.69 -3.96
N PRO A 225 -5.79 -21.63 -3.54
CA PRO A 225 -5.54 -22.49 -2.38
C PRO A 225 -4.22 -23.27 -2.46
N ALA A 226 -3.82 -23.71 -3.65
CA ALA A 226 -2.55 -24.42 -3.86
C ALA A 226 -1.33 -23.53 -3.55
N LEU A 227 -1.37 -22.24 -3.94
CA LEU A 227 -0.32 -21.28 -3.61
C LEU A 227 -0.31 -20.99 -2.11
N ILE A 228 -1.47 -20.75 -1.50
CA ILE A 228 -1.59 -20.50 -0.04
C ILE A 228 -1.03 -21.68 0.77
N SER A 229 -1.31 -22.91 0.37
CA SER A 229 -0.76 -24.12 0.99
C SER A 229 0.77 -24.17 0.86
N ARG A 230 1.30 -23.76 -0.28
CA ARG A 230 2.76 -23.71 -0.50
C ARG A 230 3.43 -22.62 0.35
N VAL A 231 2.84 -21.44 0.45
CA VAL A 231 3.29 -20.38 1.35
C VAL A 231 3.31 -20.87 2.80
N ALA A 232 2.25 -21.55 3.23
CA ALA A 232 2.15 -22.10 4.58
C ALA A 232 3.21 -23.18 4.86
N ALA A 233 3.56 -24.01 3.87
CA ALA A 233 4.56 -25.06 4.03
C ALA A 233 5.99 -24.55 4.24
N LEU A 234 6.30 -23.35 3.79
CA LEU A 234 7.61 -22.72 3.99
C LEU A 234 7.69 -21.92 5.31
N ARG A 235 6.57 -21.75 5.99
CA ARG A 235 6.48 -20.93 7.18
C ARG A 235 7.06 -21.63 8.42
N TYR A 236 7.97 -20.97 9.12
CA TYR A 236 8.65 -21.49 10.31
C TYR A 236 8.39 -20.67 11.60
N ASP A 237 7.65 -19.54 11.51
CA ASP A 237 7.41 -18.61 12.64
C ASP A 237 6.22 -19.00 13.53
N MET A 238 5.67 -20.21 13.37
CA MET A 238 4.51 -20.71 14.12
C MET A 238 3.22 -19.90 13.99
N GLY A 239 3.18 -18.95 13.05
CA GLY A 239 2.02 -18.13 12.75
C GLY A 239 2.00 -16.77 13.47
N SER A 240 1.00 -15.97 13.13
CA SER A 240 0.76 -14.66 13.73
C SER A 240 -0.03 -14.78 15.04
N SER A 241 -0.06 -13.73 15.87
CA SER A 241 -0.75 -13.71 17.16
C SER A 241 -2.20 -14.20 17.08
N PRO A 242 -2.55 -15.34 17.74
CA PRO A 242 -3.91 -15.87 17.73
C PRO A 242 -4.91 -14.95 18.41
N PHE A 243 -4.53 -14.41 19.57
CA PHE A 243 -5.38 -13.49 20.33
C PHE A 243 -5.74 -12.25 19.50
N LEU A 244 -4.74 -11.60 18.91
CA LEU A 244 -4.97 -10.38 18.15
C LEU A 244 -5.79 -10.65 16.87
N GLY A 245 -5.56 -11.78 16.22
CA GLY A 245 -6.38 -12.21 15.08
C GLY A 245 -7.85 -12.42 15.45
N ARG A 246 -8.13 -13.01 16.60
CA ARG A 246 -9.49 -13.18 17.12
C ARG A 246 -10.16 -11.86 17.46
N VAL A 247 -9.41 -10.91 18.05
CA VAL A 247 -9.90 -9.56 18.34
C VAL A 247 -10.32 -8.84 17.07
N ILE A 248 -9.51 -8.92 16.01
CA ILE A 248 -9.84 -8.33 14.72
C ILE A 248 -11.04 -9.04 14.08
N ALA A 249 -11.09 -10.37 14.12
CA ALA A 249 -12.25 -11.13 13.65
C ALA A 249 -13.55 -10.72 14.36
N GLU A 250 -13.49 -10.44 15.66
CA GLU A 250 -14.63 -9.94 16.42
C GLU A 250 -15.08 -8.55 15.95
N MET A 251 -14.12 -7.63 15.70
CA MET A 251 -14.44 -6.30 15.13
C MET A 251 -15.04 -6.40 13.72
N MET A 252 -14.63 -7.38 12.93
CA MET A 252 -15.22 -7.62 11.59
C MET A 252 -16.65 -8.13 11.71
N ARG A 253 -16.89 -9.14 12.56
CA ARG A 253 -18.20 -9.77 12.73
C ARG A 253 -19.28 -8.84 13.29
N ASN A 254 -18.93 -7.95 14.22
CA ASN A 254 -19.88 -7.02 14.82
C ASN A 254 -20.01 -5.70 14.04
N GLY A 255 -19.31 -5.55 12.90
CA GLY A 255 -19.35 -4.40 12.01
C GLY A 255 -18.57 -3.18 12.52
N ASP A 256 -17.81 -3.29 13.62
CA ASP A 256 -16.98 -2.19 14.13
C ASP A 256 -15.90 -1.77 13.13
N LEU A 257 -15.32 -2.73 12.40
CA LEU A 257 -14.32 -2.43 11.38
C LEU A 257 -14.90 -1.61 10.23
N ASP A 258 -16.06 -2.01 9.68
CA ASP A 258 -16.67 -1.31 8.54
C ASP A 258 -17.09 0.13 8.93
N ARG A 259 -17.68 0.30 10.12
CA ARG A 259 -18.00 1.65 10.65
C ARG A 259 -16.75 2.51 10.87
N HIS A 260 -15.67 1.90 11.32
CA HIS A 260 -14.42 2.62 11.52
C HIS A 260 -13.79 3.07 10.19
N ILE A 261 -13.78 2.21 9.17
CA ILE A 261 -13.28 2.54 7.83
C ILE A 261 -14.09 3.70 7.23
N GLU A 262 -15.41 3.67 7.35
CA GLU A 262 -16.26 4.76 6.86
C GLU A 262 -15.94 6.10 7.55
N ASN A 263 -15.73 6.08 8.87
CA ASN A 263 -15.29 7.26 9.59
C ASN A 263 -13.91 7.77 9.11
N LEU A 264 -12.97 6.86 8.85
CA LEU A 264 -11.63 7.23 8.34
C LEU A 264 -11.72 7.90 6.96
N ARG A 265 -12.58 7.40 6.06
CA ARG A 265 -12.82 8.02 4.74
C ARG A 265 -13.23 9.48 4.88
N GLY A 266 -14.21 9.76 5.73
CA GLY A 266 -14.68 11.13 5.98
C GLY A 266 -13.61 12.02 6.60
N ILE A 267 -12.79 11.50 7.52
CA ILE A 267 -11.69 12.26 8.13
C ILE A 267 -10.62 12.58 7.11
N TYR A 268 -10.19 11.59 6.31
CA TYR A 268 -9.13 11.80 5.33
C TYR A 268 -9.56 12.66 4.15
N LEU A 269 -10.83 12.59 3.73
CA LEU A 269 -11.37 13.52 2.73
C LEU A 269 -11.27 14.97 3.21
N ARG A 270 -11.77 15.28 4.41
CA ARG A 270 -11.67 16.65 4.98
C ARG A 270 -10.22 17.12 5.14
N LYS A 271 -9.30 16.20 5.49
CA LYS A 271 -7.87 16.55 5.56
C LYS A 271 -7.29 16.85 4.18
N LEU A 272 -7.66 16.08 3.16
CA LEU A 272 -7.24 16.31 1.78
C LEU A 272 -7.70 17.70 1.31
N GLU A 273 -8.97 18.03 1.48
CA GLU A 273 -9.53 19.32 1.12
C GLU A 273 -8.76 20.48 1.79
N ARG A 274 -8.47 20.35 3.08
CA ARG A 274 -7.69 21.35 3.80
C ARG A 274 -6.25 21.45 3.30
N VAL A 275 -5.62 20.33 2.94
CA VAL A 275 -4.27 20.31 2.35
C VAL A 275 -4.28 20.98 0.98
N GLU A 276 -5.27 20.69 0.12
CA GLU A 276 -5.40 21.27 -1.22
C GLU A 276 -5.58 22.79 -1.17
N ASP A 277 -6.44 23.28 -0.27
CA ASP A 277 -6.64 24.72 -0.05
C ASP A 277 -5.34 25.42 0.36
N ALA A 278 -4.55 24.79 1.22
CA ALA A 278 -3.27 25.34 1.65
C ALA A 278 -2.20 25.25 0.54
N LEU A 279 -2.13 24.13 -0.21
CA LEU A 279 -1.22 24.00 -1.34
C LEU A 279 -1.48 25.05 -2.42
N ALA A 280 -2.75 25.30 -2.75
CA ALA A 280 -3.14 26.32 -3.72
C ALA A 280 -2.67 27.72 -3.29
N ARG A 281 -2.70 28.03 -2.00
CA ARG A 281 -2.28 29.34 -1.48
C ARG A 281 -0.76 29.50 -1.39
N TYR A 282 -0.04 28.47 -0.98
CA TYR A 282 1.35 28.63 -0.57
C TYR A 282 2.36 27.95 -1.48
N THR A 283 1.95 26.97 -2.31
CA THR A 283 2.91 26.16 -3.10
C THR A 283 2.68 26.18 -4.62
N ALA A 284 1.58 26.77 -5.10
CA ALA A 284 1.22 26.79 -6.52
C ALA A 284 2.33 27.26 -7.48
N PRO A 285 3.18 28.25 -7.15
CA PRO A 285 4.29 28.65 -8.02
C PRO A 285 5.41 27.60 -8.12
N TYR A 286 5.48 26.66 -7.18
CA TYR A 286 6.64 25.77 -6.96
C TYR A 286 6.38 24.31 -7.27
N ALA A 287 5.12 23.86 -7.19
CA ALA A 287 4.77 22.47 -7.38
C ALA A 287 3.39 22.29 -8.02
N ILE A 288 3.20 21.11 -8.66
CA ILE A 288 1.91 20.63 -9.15
C ILE A 288 1.67 19.23 -8.62
N TYR A 289 0.42 18.78 -8.63
CA TYR A 289 0.02 17.43 -8.24
C TYR A 289 -1.30 17.04 -8.91
N THR A 290 -1.56 15.74 -8.96
CA THR A 290 -2.88 15.20 -9.32
C THR A 290 -3.64 14.87 -8.04
N ARG A 291 -4.93 15.27 -7.97
CA ARG A 291 -5.79 14.96 -6.81
C ARG A 291 -5.96 13.45 -6.67
N PRO A 292 -5.66 12.86 -5.50
CA PRO A 292 -5.87 11.43 -5.25
C PRO A 292 -7.37 11.13 -5.03
N LEU A 293 -7.81 9.95 -5.46
CA LEU A 293 -9.18 9.46 -5.26
C LEU A 293 -9.38 8.77 -3.90
N GLY A 294 -8.32 8.64 -3.12
CA GLY A 294 -8.33 7.99 -1.82
C GLY A 294 -6.92 7.89 -1.20
N GLY A 295 -6.78 7.07 -0.17
CA GLY A 295 -5.55 6.95 0.59
C GLY A 295 -5.24 8.20 1.43
N PHE A 296 -3.98 8.53 1.57
CA PHE A 296 -3.56 9.71 2.31
C PHE A 296 -2.20 10.27 1.86
N PHE A 297 -1.88 10.08 0.57
CA PHE A 297 -0.67 10.62 -0.05
C PHE A 297 -0.99 11.64 -1.12
N LEU A 298 -0.13 12.64 -1.21
CA LEU A 298 -0.02 13.57 -2.33
C LEU A 298 1.40 13.49 -2.86
N TRP A 299 1.52 13.36 -4.18
CA TRP A 299 2.78 13.31 -4.90
C TRP A 299 2.95 14.62 -5.66
N LEU A 300 3.79 15.51 -5.12
CA LEU A 300 4.03 16.81 -5.72
C LEU A 300 5.23 16.74 -6.66
N GLN A 301 5.01 17.17 -7.89
CA GLN A 301 6.07 17.43 -8.85
C GLN A 301 6.55 18.85 -8.72
N LEU A 302 7.82 19.01 -8.38
CA LEU A 302 8.47 20.33 -8.25
C LEU A 302 8.70 20.95 -9.61
N ARG A 303 8.54 22.27 -9.70
CA ARG A 303 8.83 23.05 -10.91
C ARG A 303 10.33 23.03 -11.21
N PRO A 304 10.72 23.27 -12.49
CA PRO A 304 12.14 23.37 -12.89
C PRO A 304 12.93 24.34 -11.97
N GLY A 305 14.16 23.95 -11.64
CA GLY A 305 15.01 24.72 -10.72
C GLY A 305 14.91 24.28 -9.25
N LEU A 306 13.93 23.46 -8.89
CA LEU A 306 13.79 22.88 -7.55
C LEU A 306 14.16 21.39 -7.56
N ASN A 307 14.83 20.95 -6.52
CA ASN A 307 15.04 19.52 -6.27
C ASN A 307 14.53 19.12 -4.88
N SER A 308 14.13 17.85 -4.76
CA SER A 308 13.47 17.35 -3.56
C SER A 308 14.35 17.31 -2.33
N ARG A 309 15.68 17.19 -2.49
CA ARG A 309 16.62 17.14 -1.38
C ARG A 309 16.75 18.52 -0.72
N ASP A 310 16.95 19.55 -1.53
CA ASP A 310 17.10 20.92 -1.02
C ASP A 310 15.81 21.42 -0.39
N VAL A 311 14.66 21.12 -1.04
CA VAL A 311 13.34 21.42 -0.47
C VAL A 311 13.12 20.69 0.85
N GLN A 312 13.47 19.39 0.95
CA GLN A 312 13.34 18.65 2.20
C GLN A 312 14.23 19.23 3.32
N MET A 313 15.49 19.60 2.99
CA MET A 313 16.40 20.19 3.98
C MET A 313 15.85 21.50 4.51
N ALA A 314 15.44 22.42 3.63
CA ALA A 314 14.85 23.70 4.03
C ALA A 314 13.53 23.52 4.81
N ALA A 315 12.68 22.57 4.41
CA ALA A 315 11.46 22.25 5.12
C ALA A 315 11.72 21.67 6.53
N ASN A 316 12.74 20.81 6.68
CA ASN A 316 13.13 20.26 7.98
C ASN A 316 13.59 21.37 8.96
N GLU A 317 14.34 22.37 8.49
CA GLU A 317 14.74 23.55 9.28
C GLU A 317 13.52 24.33 9.81
N LYS A 318 12.41 24.30 9.05
CA LYS A 318 11.13 24.91 9.44
C LYS A 318 10.19 23.94 10.20
N GLY A 319 10.68 22.75 10.59
CA GLY A 319 9.92 21.73 11.32
C GLY A 319 8.92 20.93 10.48
N VAL A 320 9.03 20.96 9.15
CA VAL A 320 8.17 20.20 8.24
C VAL A 320 8.95 19.04 7.61
N VAL A 321 8.50 17.81 7.82
CA VAL A 321 9.13 16.60 7.28
C VAL A 321 8.31 16.06 6.12
N VAL A 322 8.95 15.93 4.94
CA VAL A 322 8.37 15.38 3.70
C VAL A 322 9.19 14.20 3.19
N GLY A 323 8.60 13.35 2.36
CA GLY A 323 9.32 12.27 1.68
C GLY A 323 9.99 12.81 0.41
N GLN A 324 11.31 12.61 0.25
CA GLN A 324 12.02 13.01 -0.96
C GLN A 324 11.87 11.99 -2.09
N GLY A 325 11.79 12.48 -3.34
CA GLY A 325 11.56 11.67 -4.54
C GLY A 325 12.50 10.49 -4.74
N PRO A 326 13.83 10.66 -4.68
CA PRO A 326 14.79 9.60 -5.01
C PRO A 326 14.56 8.28 -4.27
N GLN A 327 14.08 8.32 -3.03
CA GLN A 327 13.84 7.10 -2.24
C GLN A 327 12.76 6.17 -2.81
N PHE A 328 11.87 6.69 -3.68
CA PHE A 328 10.77 5.95 -4.27
C PHE A 328 11.10 5.34 -5.64
N PHE A 329 12.29 5.60 -6.17
CA PHE A 329 12.76 5.08 -7.44
C PHE A 329 13.89 4.08 -7.22
N ALA A 330 13.87 2.98 -7.97
CA ALA A 330 14.87 1.93 -7.80
C ALA A 330 16.30 2.40 -8.14
N ASP A 331 16.42 3.35 -9.07
CA ASP A 331 17.67 3.99 -9.51
C ASP A 331 18.05 5.25 -8.74
N GLY A 332 17.14 5.78 -7.90
CA GLY A 332 17.38 6.99 -7.11
C GLY A 332 17.47 8.30 -7.91
N ASN A 333 17.18 8.29 -9.21
CA ASN A 333 17.49 9.41 -10.13
C ASN A 333 16.42 10.52 -10.19
N ALA A 334 15.18 10.27 -9.78
CA ALA A 334 14.12 11.26 -9.87
C ALA A 334 14.18 12.26 -8.68
N THR A 335 14.69 13.44 -8.93
CA THR A 335 14.94 14.44 -7.90
C THR A 335 13.87 15.53 -7.78
N ASN A 336 12.89 15.56 -8.67
CA ASN A 336 11.90 16.62 -8.76
C ASN A 336 10.53 16.29 -8.15
N HIS A 337 10.48 15.32 -7.22
CA HIS A 337 9.23 14.98 -6.54
C HIS A 337 9.37 14.93 -5.02
N ILE A 338 8.30 15.27 -4.33
CA ILE A 338 8.16 15.07 -2.88
C ILE A 338 6.81 14.42 -2.58
N ARG A 339 6.79 13.55 -1.54
CA ARG A 339 5.54 12.96 -1.05
C ARG A 339 5.10 13.64 0.23
N LEU A 340 3.85 14.07 0.27
CA LEU A 340 3.14 14.44 1.49
C LEU A 340 2.26 13.29 1.98
N ALA A 341 2.14 13.14 3.30
CA ALA A 341 1.23 12.21 3.93
C ALA A 341 0.40 12.97 4.98
N PHE A 342 -0.89 13.09 4.77
CA PHE A 342 -1.77 13.92 5.60
C PHE A 342 -2.54 13.14 6.68
N SER A 343 -2.36 11.82 6.77
CA SER A 343 -3.09 11.01 7.76
C SER A 343 -2.77 11.37 9.20
N TYR A 344 -1.51 11.61 9.53
CA TYR A 344 -1.03 11.77 10.91
C TYR A 344 -1.16 13.20 11.46
N VAL A 345 -1.02 14.21 10.62
CA VAL A 345 -1.06 15.62 11.02
C VAL A 345 -2.44 15.99 11.59
N ALA A 346 -2.49 16.76 12.66
CA ALA A 346 -3.75 17.31 13.17
C ALA A 346 -4.36 18.31 12.17
N MET A 347 -5.69 18.42 12.15
CA MET A 347 -6.40 19.28 11.18
C MET A 347 -5.93 20.73 11.29
N GLU A 348 -5.70 21.19 12.50
CA GLU A 348 -5.30 22.55 12.84
C GLU A 348 -3.86 22.88 12.41
N GLU A 349 -3.02 21.84 12.27
CA GLU A 349 -1.60 21.98 11.89
C GLU A 349 -1.37 21.96 10.38
N ILE A 350 -2.39 21.57 9.57
CA ILE A 350 -2.23 21.38 8.12
C ILE A 350 -1.82 22.68 7.45
N GLU A 351 -2.56 23.74 7.68
CA GLU A 351 -2.33 25.03 7.01
C GLU A 351 -0.93 25.60 7.31
N GLU A 352 -0.55 25.61 8.58
CA GLU A 352 0.77 26.08 9.00
C GLU A 352 1.90 25.20 8.44
N GLY A 353 1.70 23.87 8.44
CA GLY A 353 2.68 22.96 7.86
C GLY A 353 2.90 23.17 6.35
N ILE A 354 1.85 23.42 5.59
CA ILE A 354 1.93 23.70 4.15
C ILE A 354 2.48 25.12 3.89
N HIS A 355 2.13 26.11 4.71
CA HIS A 355 2.70 27.46 4.63
C HIS A 355 4.23 27.40 4.76
N ARG A 356 4.75 26.74 5.79
CA ARG A 356 6.20 26.56 6.00
C ARG A 356 6.87 25.77 4.86
N LEU A 357 6.17 24.80 4.27
CA LEU A 357 6.66 24.11 3.07
C LEU A 357 6.78 25.08 1.89
N GLY A 358 5.79 25.95 1.69
CA GLY A 358 5.82 27.00 0.67
C GLY A 358 7.00 27.96 0.85
N GLU A 359 7.27 28.40 2.08
CA GLU A 359 8.45 29.24 2.40
C GLU A 359 9.76 28.49 2.07
N ALA A 360 9.86 27.20 2.41
CA ALA A 360 11.03 26.38 2.08
C ALA A 360 11.25 26.28 0.56
N MET A 361 10.19 26.08 -0.22
CA MET A 361 10.26 26.05 -1.68
C MET A 361 10.68 27.42 -2.26
N ALA A 362 10.14 28.53 -1.74
CA ALA A 362 10.49 29.88 -2.15
C ALA A 362 11.98 30.19 -1.89
N GLU A 363 12.49 29.79 -0.73
CA GLU A 363 13.90 29.95 -0.35
C GLU A 363 14.84 29.18 -1.29
N VAL A 364 14.51 27.91 -1.60
CA VAL A 364 15.31 27.11 -2.54
C VAL A 364 15.25 27.71 -3.95
N ALA A 365 14.08 28.17 -4.41
CA ALA A 365 13.93 28.82 -5.70
C ALA A 365 14.81 30.09 -5.82
N ALA A 366 14.81 30.93 -4.79
CA ALA A 366 15.63 32.14 -4.75
C ALA A 366 17.15 31.84 -4.78
N ARG A 367 17.58 30.80 -4.05
CA ARG A 367 18.98 30.33 -4.06
C ARG A 367 19.42 29.81 -5.44
N THR A 368 18.50 29.15 -6.16
CA THR A 368 18.78 28.60 -7.49
C THR A 368 18.83 29.69 -8.56
N ALA A 369 17.96 30.70 -8.46
CA ALA A 369 17.94 31.84 -9.38
C ALA A 369 19.16 32.77 -9.24
N ALA A 370 19.84 32.76 -8.08
CA ALA A 370 21.04 33.55 -7.80
C ALA A 370 22.37 32.91 -8.27
N LYS A 371 22.31 31.64 -8.73
CA LYS A 371 23.45 30.92 -9.31
C LYS A 371 23.46 31.01 -10.83
#